data_0798937a1f3b81640ef3f33307fa6934
#
_entry.id   0798937a1f3b81640ef3f33307fa6934
#
_cell.length_a   1.000
_cell.length_b   1.000
_cell.length_c   1.000
_cell.angle_alpha   90.00
_cell.angle_beta   90.00
_cell.angle_gamma   90.00
#
_symmetry.space_group_name_H-M   'P 1'
#
loop_
_entity.id
_entity.type
_entity.pdbx_description
1 polymer ?
#
loop_
_entity_poly.entity_id
_entity_poly.type
_entity_poly.pdbx_seq_one_letter_code
_entity_poly.pdbx_strand_id
1 'polypeptide(L)'
;MQVRADQLPQHLAKGVRPLYTVWGDEPLLAQEAGDAIRAAARAAGCTERQVHTVSGAHFDWISLLGASQAMSLFADRQLIEIRIPGGKPGKDGSEALQRYCEQLGDEVVTLIQLPKLDRTQQSSGWFSALDAAGVKVRVDPVERK
;
A
#
# COMPACT_ATOMS: atom_id res chain seq x y z
N MET A 1 5.51 1.30 -10.91
CA MET A 1 4.53 1.67 -11.96
C MET A 1 3.51 2.63 -11.38
N GLN A 2 3.13 3.64 -12.10
CA GLN A 2 2.14 4.61 -11.63
C GLN A 2 0.84 4.47 -12.44
N VAL A 3 -0.29 4.43 -11.71
CA VAL A 3 -1.62 4.35 -12.29
C VAL A 3 -2.45 5.50 -11.73
N ARG A 4 -3.19 6.19 -12.60
CA ARG A 4 -4.09 7.24 -12.14
C ARG A 4 -5.34 6.62 -11.52
N ALA A 5 -5.98 7.37 -10.62
CA ALA A 5 -7.18 6.89 -9.92
C ALA A 5 -8.29 6.48 -10.90
N ASP A 6 -8.45 7.21 -12.00
CA ASP A 6 -9.47 6.90 -13.00
C ASP A 6 -9.13 5.68 -13.85
N GLN A 7 -7.86 5.26 -13.86
CA GLN A 7 -7.41 4.07 -14.60
C GLN A 7 -7.37 2.81 -13.73
N LEU A 8 -7.53 2.99 -12.42
CA LEU A 8 -7.39 1.88 -11.49
C LEU A 8 -8.37 0.73 -11.73
N PRO A 9 -9.67 0.97 -11.99
CA PRO A 9 -10.59 -0.14 -12.25
C PRO A 9 -10.17 -1.02 -13.43
N GLN A 10 -9.68 -0.39 -14.51
CA GLN A 10 -9.21 -1.13 -15.68
C GLN A 10 -7.95 -1.95 -15.37
N HIS A 11 -7.05 -1.35 -14.57
CA HIS A 11 -5.85 -2.04 -14.13
C HIS A 11 -6.19 -3.27 -13.29
N LEU A 12 -7.11 -3.12 -12.33
CA LEU A 12 -7.50 -4.21 -11.45
C LEU A 12 -8.26 -5.32 -12.19
N ALA A 13 -8.96 -4.99 -13.24
CA ALA A 13 -9.65 -5.98 -14.07
C ALA A 13 -8.68 -6.96 -14.74
N LYS A 14 -7.43 -6.56 -14.93
CA LYS A 14 -6.38 -7.41 -15.51
C LYS A 14 -5.70 -8.30 -14.49
N GLY A 15 -6.00 -8.13 -13.21
CA GLY A 15 -5.41 -8.90 -12.13
C GLY A 15 -4.80 -8.00 -11.06
N VAL A 16 -4.80 -8.49 -9.84
CA VAL A 16 -4.26 -7.76 -8.70
C VAL A 16 -2.75 -7.99 -8.60
N ARG A 17 -2.01 -6.92 -8.28
CA ARG A 17 -0.57 -6.98 -8.04
C ARG A 17 -0.29 -7.15 -6.55
N PRO A 18 0.94 -7.57 -6.17
CA PRO A 18 1.28 -7.77 -4.76
C PRO A 18 1.34 -6.52 -3.90
N LEU A 19 1.54 -5.34 -4.50
CA LEU A 19 1.71 -4.11 -3.73
C LEU A 19 1.04 -2.94 -4.43
N TYR A 20 0.22 -2.21 -3.65
CA TYR A 20 -0.40 -0.96 -4.08
C TYR A 20 -0.11 0.13 -3.06
N THR A 21 0.24 1.32 -3.53
CA THR A 21 0.43 2.50 -2.69
C THR A 21 -0.53 3.58 -3.16
N VAL A 22 -1.49 3.95 -2.32
CA VAL A 22 -2.43 5.04 -2.58
C VAL A 22 -1.98 6.25 -1.78
N TRP A 23 -1.72 7.37 -2.45
CA TRP A 23 -1.22 8.57 -1.79
C TRP A 23 -1.77 9.83 -2.46
N GLY A 24 -1.90 10.90 -1.68
CA GLY A 24 -2.43 12.17 -2.15
C GLY A 24 -3.31 12.83 -1.12
N ASP A 25 -3.95 13.95 -1.48
CA ASP A 25 -4.74 14.74 -0.56
C ASP A 25 -6.23 14.80 -0.88
N GLU A 26 -6.72 13.88 -1.71
CA GLU A 26 -8.16 13.76 -1.97
C GLU A 26 -8.73 12.56 -1.22
N PRO A 27 -9.40 12.78 -0.06
CA PRO A 27 -9.85 11.65 0.79
C PRO A 27 -10.87 10.74 0.12
N LEU A 28 -11.79 11.29 -0.65
CA LEU A 28 -12.83 10.48 -1.31
C LEU A 28 -12.22 9.57 -2.38
N LEU A 29 -11.35 10.11 -3.21
CA LEU A 29 -10.66 9.31 -4.22
C LEU A 29 -9.74 8.27 -3.59
N ALA A 30 -9.10 8.62 -2.47
CA ALA A 30 -8.27 7.66 -1.73
C ALA A 30 -9.12 6.51 -1.19
N GLN A 31 -10.29 6.81 -0.65
CA GLN A 31 -11.20 5.79 -0.15
C GLN A 31 -11.70 4.90 -1.27
N GLU A 32 -12.11 5.49 -2.39
CA GLU A 32 -12.59 4.73 -3.56
C GLU A 32 -11.50 3.83 -4.12
N ALA A 33 -10.27 4.33 -4.22
CA ALA A 33 -9.15 3.53 -4.70
C ALA A 33 -8.87 2.37 -3.74
N GLY A 34 -8.86 2.62 -2.44
CA GLY A 34 -8.67 1.58 -1.44
C GLY A 34 -9.76 0.51 -1.51
N ASP A 35 -11.02 0.93 -1.63
CA ASP A 35 -12.15 0.00 -1.73
C ASP A 35 -12.05 -0.86 -2.99
N ALA A 36 -11.65 -0.28 -4.12
CA ALA A 36 -11.47 -1.02 -5.36
C ALA A 36 -10.36 -2.07 -5.23
N ILE A 37 -9.25 -1.70 -4.61
CA ILE A 37 -8.13 -2.63 -4.39
C ILE A 37 -8.54 -3.75 -3.44
N ARG A 38 -9.26 -3.44 -2.36
CA ARG A 38 -9.76 -4.46 -1.42
C ARG A 38 -10.71 -5.43 -2.10
N ALA A 39 -11.62 -4.93 -2.93
CA ALA A 39 -12.54 -5.77 -3.67
C ALA A 39 -11.81 -6.71 -4.63
N ALA A 40 -10.81 -6.18 -5.35
CA ALA A 40 -10.00 -6.98 -6.26
C ALA A 40 -9.18 -8.04 -5.52
N ALA A 41 -8.62 -7.70 -4.36
CA ALA A 41 -7.88 -8.65 -3.54
C ALA A 41 -8.79 -9.77 -3.04
N ARG A 42 -9.99 -9.44 -2.61
CA ARG A 42 -10.98 -10.43 -2.16
C ARG A 42 -11.36 -11.36 -3.30
N ALA A 43 -11.59 -10.82 -4.49
CA ALA A 43 -11.90 -11.62 -5.67
C ALA A 43 -10.73 -12.52 -6.07
N ALA A 44 -9.50 -12.13 -5.74
CA ALA A 44 -8.30 -12.92 -6.02
C ALA A 44 -7.99 -13.97 -4.95
N GLY A 45 -8.84 -14.10 -3.92
CA GLY A 45 -8.68 -15.14 -2.91
C GLY A 45 -8.14 -14.67 -1.56
N CYS A 46 -8.01 -13.36 -1.34
CA CYS A 46 -7.56 -12.83 -0.05
C CYS A 46 -8.70 -12.90 0.96
N THR A 47 -8.71 -13.95 1.77
CA THR A 47 -9.76 -14.21 2.75
C THR A 47 -9.48 -13.62 4.11
N GLU A 48 -8.22 -13.28 4.41
CA GLU A 48 -7.82 -12.64 5.66
C GLU A 48 -7.37 -11.22 5.39
N ARG A 49 -7.66 -10.34 6.35
CA ARG A 49 -7.30 -8.92 6.26
C ARG A 49 -6.67 -8.48 7.56
N GLN A 50 -5.51 -7.83 7.47
CA GLN A 50 -4.84 -7.19 8.59
C GLN A 50 -4.70 -5.71 8.31
N VAL A 51 -4.89 -4.87 9.32
CA VAL A 51 -4.71 -3.42 9.18
C VAL A 51 -3.70 -2.98 10.24
N HIS A 52 -2.65 -2.31 9.78
CA HIS A 52 -1.61 -1.76 10.64
C HIS A 52 -1.56 -0.25 10.44
N THR A 53 -1.77 0.50 11.52
CA THR A 53 -1.72 1.96 11.46
C THR A 53 -0.46 2.45 12.16
N VAL A 54 0.38 3.15 11.41
CA VAL A 54 1.63 3.72 11.94
C VAL A 54 1.28 5.08 12.54
N SER A 55 1.18 5.13 13.87
CA SER A 55 0.73 6.32 14.58
C SER A 55 1.83 7.02 15.39
N GLY A 56 3.09 6.73 15.12
CA GLY A 56 4.20 7.37 15.82
C GLY A 56 5.50 6.61 15.69
N ALA A 57 6.51 7.07 16.44
CA ALA A 57 7.87 6.54 16.35
C ALA A 57 8.03 5.14 16.95
N HIS A 58 7.02 4.66 17.66
CA HIS A 58 7.10 3.37 18.38
C HIS A 58 6.37 2.24 17.68
N PHE A 59 6.06 2.40 16.41
CA PHE A 59 5.41 1.33 15.65
C PHE A 59 6.35 0.12 15.52
N ASP A 60 5.81 -1.07 15.71
CA ASP A 60 6.58 -2.31 15.63
C ASP A 60 6.71 -2.80 14.19
N TRP A 61 7.72 -2.31 13.50
CA TRP A 61 7.99 -2.69 12.11
C TRP A 61 8.43 -4.14 11.97
N ILE A 62 9.07 -4.70 13.00
CA ILE A 62 9.52 -6.09 12.97
C ILE A 62 8.32 -7.04 12.96
N SER A 63 7.30 -6.75 13.77
CA SER A 63 6.06 -7.52 13.73
C SER A 63 5.37 -7.45 12.38
N LEU A 64 5.37 -6.27 11.75
CA LEU A 64 4.78 -6.12 10.42
C LEU A 64 5.51 -6.96 9.39
N LEU A 65 6.84 -6.95 9.39
CA LEU A 65 7.63 -7.77 8.47
C LEU A 65 7.36 -9.25 8.68
N GLY A 66 7.25 -9.68 9.93
CA GLY A 66 6.91 -11.06 10.27
C GLY A 66 5.51 -11.44 9.81
N ALA A 67 4.54 -10.54 9.96
CA ALA A 67 3.16 -10.80 9.55
C ALA A 67 3.05 -11.04 8.04
N SER A 68 3.84 -10.34 7.25
CA SER A 68 3.81 -10.50 5.78
C SER A 68 4.37 -11.85 5.33
N GLN A 69 5.18 -12.49 6.18
CA GLN A 69 5.78 -13.78 5.88
C GLN A 69 5.07 -14.94 6.57
N ALA A 70 4.18 -14.64 7.54
CA ALA A 70 3.44 -15.66 8.23
C ALA A 70 2.36 -16.24 7.30
N MET A 71 2.50 -17.48 6.96
CA MET A 71 1.50 -18.16 6.14
C MET A 71 0.34 -18.60 7.02
N SER A 72 -0.87 -18.24 6.62
CA SER A 72 -2.04 -18.76 7.28
C SER A 72 -2.25 -20.23 6.87
N LEU A 73 -2.56 -21.07 7.84
CA LEU A 73 -2.89 -22.46 7.59
C LEU A 73 -4.27 -22.63 6.95
N PHE A 74 -5.08 -21.58 7.00
CA PHE A 74 -6.50 -21.66 6.60
C PHE A 74 -6.87 -20.73 5.46
N ALA A 75 -6.00 -19.80 5.10
CA ALA A 75 -6.25 -18.86 4.03
C ALA A 75 -5.19 -19.02 2.94
N ASP A 76 -5.63 -19.03 1.70
CA ASP A 76 -4.71 -19.13 0.57
C ASP A 76 -3.96 -17.82 0.33
N ARG A 77 -4.59 -16.68 0.62
CA ARG A 77 -4.01 -15.35 0.42
C ARG A 77 -4.48 -14.38 1.50
N GLN A 78 -3.67 -13.36 1.76
CA GLN A 78 -3.96 -12.32 2.76
C GLN A 78 -3.90 -10.94 2.13
N LEU A 79 -4.72 -10.03 2.67
CA LEU A 79 -4.62 -8.59 2.40
C LEU A 79 -4.03 -7.92 3.64
N ILE A 80 -2.92 -7.22 3.47
CA ILE A 80 -2.30 -6.44 4.54
C ILE A 80 -2.40 -4.96 4.18
N GLU A 81 -3.07 -4.18 5.03
CA GLU A 81 -3.18 -2.74 4.85
C GLU A 81 -2.25 -2.03 5.83
N ILE A 82 -1.47 -1.10 5.31
CA ILE A 82 -0.55 -0.29 6.12
C ILE A 82 -0.96 1.16 5.94
N ARG A 83 -1.38 1.81 7.03
CA ARG A 83 -1.78 3.20 7.03
C ARG A 83 -0.72 4.03 7.71
N ILE A 84 -0.22 5.05 7.02
CA ILE A 84 0.79 5.96 7.55
C ILE A 84 0.21 7.38 7.48
N PRO A 85 -0.67 7.76 8.42
CA PRO A 85 -1.40 9.04 8.32
C PRO A 85 -0.51 10.26 8.39
N GLY A 86 0.67 10.17 9.01
CA GLY A 86 1.63 11.26 9.02
C GLY A 86 2.50 11.36 7.79
N GLY A 87 2.50 10.33 6.94
CA GLY A 87 3.32 10.32 5.73
C GLY A 87 4.82 10.20 5.99
N LYS A 88 5.22 9.94 7.22
CA LYS A 88 6.63 9.87 7.61
C LYS A 88 6.86 8.60 8.44
N PRO A 89 7.36 7.52 7.82
CA PRO A 89 7.59 6.28 8.55
C PRO A 89 8.79 6.35 9.51
N GLY A 90 9.67 7.36 9.37
CA GLY A 90 10.88 7.45 10.15
C GLY A 90 11.98 6.57 9.60
N LYS A 91 13.15 6.61 10.26
CA LYS A 91 14.31 5.84 9.79
C LYS A 91 14.05 4.34 9.80
N ASP A 92 13.53 3.82 10.92
CA ASP A 92 13.27 2.39 11.03
C ASP A 92 12.17 1.96 10.05
N GLY A 93 11.16 2.78 9.88
CA GLY A 93 10.09 2.52 8.93
C GLY A 93 10.56 2.56 7.48
N SER A 94 11.45 3.48 7.16
CA SER A 94 12.04 3.56 5.83
C SER A 94 12.79 2.26 5.48
N GLU A 95 13.62 1.79 6.39
CA GLU A 95 14.36 0.54 6.20
C GLU A 95 13.41 -0.66 6.12
N ALA A 96 12.40 -0.69 6.98
CA ALA A 96 11.43 -1.78 7.03
C ALA A 96 10.60 -1.85 5.74
N LEU A 97 10.15 -0.71 5.22
CA LEU A 97 9.40 -0.68 3.97
C LEU A 97 10.22 -1.14 2.79
N GLN A 98 11.50 -0.78 2.74
CA GLN A 98 12.39 -1.25 1.69
C GLN A 98 12.59 -2.77 1.76
N ARG A 99 12.74 -3.33 2.96
CA ARG A 99 12.80 -4.77 3.16
C ARG A 99 11.49 -5.45 2.79
N TYR A 100 10.37 -4.81 3.15
CA TYR A 100 9.05 -5.33 2.80
C TYR A 100 8.92 -5.51 1.29
N CYS A 101 9.39 -4.54 0.52
CA CYS A 101 9.39 -4.62 -0.94
C CYS A 101 10.22 -5.78 -1.48
N GLU A 102 11.31 -6.13 -0.80
CA GLU A 102 12.17 -7.25 -1.18
C GLU A 102 11.53 -8.60 -0.87
N GLN A 103 10.58 -8.64 0.06
CA GLN A 103 9.96 -9.89 0.53
C GLN A 103 8.61 -10.17 -0.12
N LEU A 104 8.18 -9.37 -1.08
CA LEU A 104 6.87 -9.52 -1.71
C LEU A 104 6.72 -10.89 -2.37
N GLY A 105 5.57 -11.51 -2.16
CA GLY A 105 5.23 -12.79 -2.76
C GLY A 105 3.78 -12.77 -3.23
N ASP A 106 3.37 -13.85 -3.90
CA ASP A 106 2.04 -13.93 -4.50
C ASP A 106 0.92 -14.18 -3.49
N GLU A 107 1.27 -14.52 -2.26
CA GLU A 107 0.30 -14.91 -1.24
C GLU A 107 -0.25 -13.73 -0.45
N VAL A 108 0.36 -12.56 -0.59
CA VAL A 108 -0.02 -11.36 0.13
C VAL A 108 -0.22 -10.22 -0.84
N VAL A 109 -1.37 -9.56 -0.75
CA VAL A 109 -1.60 -8.27 -1.40
C VAL A 109 -1.48 -7.20 -0.33
N THR A 110 -0.61 -6.22 -0.57
CA THR A 110 -0.37 -5.13 0.38
C THR A 110 -0.92 -3.82 -0.17
N LEU A 111 -1.71 -3.14 0.65
CA LEU A 111 -2.23 -1.81 0.35
C LEU A 111 -1.63 -0.82 1.34
N ILE A 112 -0.83 0.12 0.86
CA ILE A 112 -0.25 1.18 1.68
C ILE A 112 -1.01 2.46 1.41
N GLN A 113 -1.49 3.11 2.47
CA GLN A 113 -2.24 4.35 2.39
C GLN A 113 -1.44 5.49 3.01
N LEU A 114 -1.21 6.52 2.23
CA LEU A 114 -0.42 7.68 2.60
C LEU A 114 -1.20 8.97 2.31
N PRO A 115 -0.95 10.04 3.09
CA PRO A 115 -1.48 11.36 2.74
C PRO A 115 -0.65 11.97 1.61
N LYS A 116 -0.93 13.22 1.28
CA LYS A 116 -0.06 13.97 0.38
C LYS A 116 1.35 14.06 0.98
N LEU A 117 2.34 13.76 0.18
CA LEU A 117 3.75 13.80 0.61
C LEU A 117 4.43 15.04 0.08
N ASP A 118 5.33 15.63 0.88
CA ASP A 118 6.20 16.70 0.41
C ASP A 118 7.30 16.14 -0.49
N ARG A 119 8.08 17.04 -1.10
CA ARG A 119 9.13 16.62 -2.03
C ARG A 119 10.21 15.77 -1.36
N THR A 120 10.49 16.05 -0.10
CA THR A 120 11.48 15.29 0.66
C THR A 120 11.06 13.82 0.78
N GLN A 121 9.79 13.59 1.14
CA GLN A 121 9.28 12.22 1.26
C GLN A 121 9.14 11.54 -0.10
N GLN A 122 8.72 12.27 -1.13
CA GLN A 122 8.63 11.71 -2.48
C GLN A 122 9.98 11.29 -3.04
N SER A 123 11.07 11.94 -2.60
CA SER A 123 12.43 11.61 -3.02
C SER A 123 13.09 10.56 -2.14
N SER A 124 12.41 10.09 -1.11
CA SER A 124 12.98 9.13 -0.16
C SER A 124 13.15 7.75 -0.78
N GLY A 125 14.09 6.99 -0.22
CA GLY A 125 14.36 5.64 -0.68
C GLY A 125 13.18 4.70 -0.47
N TRP A 126 12.44 4.85 0.63
CA TRP A 126 11.30 3.99 0.89
C TRP A 126 10.17 4.22 -0.13
N PHE A 127 9.92 5.46 -0.51
CA PHE A 127 8.87 5.78 -1.48
C PHE A 127 9.27 5.29 -2.89
N SER A 128 10.53 5.47 -3.24
CA SER A 128 11.06 4.95 -4.51
C SER A 128 10.98 3.42 -4.58
N ALA A 129 11.23 2.75 -3.46
CA ALA A 129 11.12 1.29 -3.39
C ALA A 129 9.67 0.84 -3.61
N LEU A 130 8.70 1.55 -3.05
CA LEU A 130 7.28 1.23 -3.26
C LEU A 130 6.90 1.38 -4.73
N ASP A 131 7.38 2.42 -5.39
CA ASP A 131 7.11 2.63 -6.82
C ASP A 131 7.73 1.54 -7.68
N ALA A 132 8.95 1.15 -7.36
CA ALA A 132 9.66 0.12 -8.13
C ALA A 132 9.08 -1.27 -7.92
N ALA A 133 8.60 -1.56 -6.71
CA ALA A 133 8.11 -2.90 -6.36
C ALA A 133 6.65 -3.13 -6.70
N GLY A 134 5.86 -2.09 -6.85
CA GLY A 134 4.41 -2.23 -7.04
C GLY A 134 3.78 -1.11 -7.83
N VAL A 135 2.51 -0.90 -7.58
CA VAL A 135 1.69 0.09 -8.28
C VAL A 135 1.42 1.26 -7.35
N LYS A 136 1.68 2.47 -7.83
CA LYS A 136 1.48 3.70 -7.08
C LYS A 136 0.28 4.44 -7.68
N VAL A 137 -0.71 4.73 -6.83
CA VAL A 137 -1.92 5.44 -7.24
C VAL A 137 -1.94 6.80 -6.57
N ARG A 138 -1.83 7.85 -7.37
CA ARG A 138 -1.89 9.21 -6.87
C ARG A 138 -3.33 9.70 -6.91
N VAL A 139 -3.81 10.24 -5.79
CA VAL A 139 -5.16 10.80 -5.67
C VAL A 139 -5.06 12.29 -5.35
N ASP A 140 -5.42 13.11 -6.31
CA ASP A 140 -5.39 14.56 -6.18
C ASP A 140 -6.78 15.13 -6.45
N PRO A 141 -7.10 16.33 -5.89
CA PRO A 141 -8.32 17.01 -6.24
C PRO A 141 -8.40 17.24 -7.75
N VAL A 142 -9.60 17.12 -8.29
CA VAL A 142 -9.82 17.38 -9.71
C VAL A 142 -9.61 18.87 -9.96
N GLU A 143 -8.62 19.20 -10.78
CA GLU A 143 -8.39 20.56 -11.19
C GLU A 143 -9.40 20.96 -12.24
N ARG A 144 -10.04 22.07 -12.01
CA ARG A 144 -10.92 22.68 -13.00
C ARG A 144 -10.20 23.83 -13.64
N LYS A 145 -10.08 23.73 -14.90
CA LYS A 145 -9.52 24.81 -15.71
C LYS A 145 -10.63 25.62 -16.31
#